data_d9673b9288998c9bffd645870e8197d8
#
_entry.id   d9673b9288998c9bffd645870e8197d8
#
_cell.length_a   1.000
_cell.length_b   1.000
_cell.length_c   1.000
_cell.angle_alpha   90.00
_cell.angle_beta   90.00
_cell.angle_gamma   90.00
#
_symmetry.space_group_name_H-M   'P 1'
#
loop_
_entity.id
_entity.type
_entity.pdbx_description
1 polymer ?
#
loop_
_entity_poly.entity_id
_entity_poly.type
_entity_poly.pdbx_seq_one_letter_code
_entity_poly.pdbx_strand_id
1 'polypeptide(L)'
;MAECEIGYILQAFSMEKLLKDGTKEFEVKTVACNKKPILTLGGLTIIPDCAISEVDFSNIAALLLPGSSAWGSEDNQEILKKAQECLRNDILVGAICGATLALADYGILDRFKHTSNSLEYLNFFSKKYAGQDLYVCSNSVSDRNLVTANSAGSLEWTKDILKNLNVYSDKKIDAFYNYYSTGNAKYYDELLQ
;
A
#
# COMPACT_ATOMS: atom_id res chain seq x y z
N MET A 1 -0.46 -9.67 -8.81
CA MET A 1 -0.91 -8.99 -7.58
C MET A 1 -2.29 -9.49 -7.18
N ALA A 2 -2.69 -9.30 -5.91
CA ALA A 2 -4.04 -9.62 -5.41
C ALA A 2 -4.94 -8.40 -5.54
N GLU A 3 -6.05 -8.52 -6.27
CA GLU A 3 -6.96 -7.41 -6.60
C GLU A 3 -7.70 -6.88 -5.36
N CYS A 4 -8.09 -7.78 -4.44
CA CYS A 4 -8.85 -7.39 -3.25
C CYS A 4 -8.06 -6.43 -2.33
N GLU A 5 -6.74 -6.43 -2.41
CA GLU A 5 -5.89 -5.62 -1.56
C GLU A 5 -5.86 -4.14 -1.97
N ILE A 6 -6.12 -3.85 -3.24
CA ILE A 6 -6.09 -2.48 -3.78
C ILE A 6 -7.48 -1.88 -4.02
N GLY A 7 -8.54 -2.67 -3.84
CA GLY A 7 -9.89 -2.23 -4.17
C GLY A 7 -10.34 -0.98 -3.41
N TYR A 8 -10.13 -0.95 -2.09
CA TYR A 8 -10.53 0.19 -1.26
C TYR A 8 -9.71 1.44 -1.53
N ILE A 9 -8.38 1.30 -1.72
CA ILE A 9 -7.53 2.48 -1.97
C ILE A 9 -7.83 3.11 -3.33
N LEU A 10 -8.05 2.30 -4.37
CA LEU A 10 -8.46 2.80 -5.69
C LEU A 10 -9.84 3.47 -5.63
N GLN A 11 -10.80 2.87 -4.90
CA GLN A 11 -12.09 3.49 -4.67
C GLN A 11 -11.95 4.84 -3.97
N ALA A 12 -11.11 4.93 -2.92
CA ALA A 12 -10.89 6.19 -2.19
C ALA A 12 -10.28 7.27 -3.09
N PHE A 13 -9.31 6.91 -3.93
CA PHE A 13 -8.67 7.86 -4.87
C PHE A 13 -9.63 8.37 -5.95
N SER A 14 -10.67 7.61 -6.31
CA SER A 14 -11.70 8.05 -7.25
C SER A 14 -12.74 9.00 -6.63
N MET A 15 -12.68 9.27 -5.33
CA MET A 15 -13.68 10.06 -4.61
C MET A 15 -13.14 11.45 -4.28
N GLU A 16 -13.28 12.42 -5.18
CA GLU A 16 -12.86 13.83 -4.97
C GLU A 16 -13.38 14.43 -3.65
N LYS A 17 -14.60 14.04 -3.24
CA LYS A 17 -15.24 14.49 -1.99
C LYS A 17 -14.47 14.12 -0.72
N LEU A 18 -13.54 13.19 -0.77
CA LEU A 18 -12.67 12.88 0.36
C LEU A 18 -11.56 13.92 0.56
N LEU A 19 -11.20 14.65 -0.48
CA LEU A 19 -10.13 15.63 -0.44
C LEU A 19 -10.50 16.84 0.45
N LYS A 20 -9.49 17.44 1.03
CA LYS A 20 -9.60 18.77 1.67
C LYS A 20 -9.79 19.83 0.59
N ASP A 21 -10.48 20.91 0.91
CA ASP A 21 -10.71 22.00 -0.01
C ASP A 21 -9.38 22.57 -0.56
N GLY A 22 -9.36 22.79 -1.87
CA GLY A 22 -8.18 23.32 -2.58
C GLY A 22 -7.06 22.32 -2.83
N THR A 23 -7.24 21.04 -2.50
CA THR A 23 -6.27 19.99 -2.78
C THR A 23 -6.47 19.43 -4.19
N LYS A 24 -5.38 19.13 -4.88
CA LYS A 24 -5.41 18.44 -6.19
C LYS A 24 -5.54 16.94 -5.99
N GLU A 25 -6.23 16.30 -6.92
CA GLU A 25 -6.29 14.85 -7.01
C GLU A 25 -4.93 14.23 -7.31
N PHE A 26 -4.77 12.97 -6.90
CA PHE A 26 -3.65 12.15 -7.33
C PHE A 26 -3.96 11.44 -8.64
N GLU A 27 -3.00 11.42 -9.53
CA GLU A 27 -3.00 10.50 -10.66
C GLU A 27 -2.48 9.13 -10.18
N VAL A 28 -3.27 8.08 -10.41
CA VAL A 28 -2.85 6.70 -10.13
C VAL A 28 -2.23 6.11 -11.38
N LYS A 29 -1.00 5.59 -11.25
CA LYS A 29 -0.31 4.87 -12.33
C LYS A 29 0.07 3.46 -11.88
N THR A 30 -0.20 2.51 -12.75
CA THR A 30 0.26 1.13 -12.57
C THR A 30 1.66 0.98 -13.14
N VAL A 31 2.55 0.40 -12.32
CA VAL A 31 3.98 0.27 -12.63
C VAL A 31 4.41 -1.19 -12.51
N ALA A 32 5.22 -1.67 -13.46
CA ALA A 32 5.88 -2.96 -13.40
C ALA A 32 7.30 -2.88 -13.95
N CYS A 33 8.05 -3.99 -13.98
CA CYS A 33 9.39 -4.04 -14.55
C CYS A 33 9.41 -3.67 -16.05
N ASN A 34 8.31 -3.93 -16.75
CA ASN A 34 8.09 -3.57 -18.14
C ASN A 34 6.59 -3.40 -18.42
N LYS A 35 6.23 -2.95 -19.63
CA LYS A 35 4.83 -2.70 -20.03
C LYS A 35 4.11 -3.92 -20.61
N LYS A 36 4.64 -5.13 -20.46
CA LYS A 36 3.94 -6.33 -20.91
C LYS A 36 2.71 -6.59 -20.05
N PRO A 37 1.62 -7.10 -20.63
CA PRO A 37 0.45 -7.50 -19.86
C PRO A 37 0.83 -8.48 -18.74
N ILE A 38 0.30 -8.24 -17.55
CA ILE A 38 0.41 -9.13 -16.39
C ILE A 38 -0.93 -9.74 -16.06
N LEU A 39 -0.92 -10.97 -15.57
CA LEU A 39 -2.11 -11.64 -15.06
C LEU A 39 -2.12 -11.49 -13.53
N THR A 40 -3.23 -11.04 -12.99
CA THR A 40 -3.42 -10.92 -11.54
C THR A 40 -3.77 -12.30 -10.93
N LEU A 41 -3.81 -12.40 -9.60
CA LEU A 41 -4.18 -13.66 -8.94
C LEU A 41 -5.62 -14.09 -9.23
N GLY A 42 -6.54 -13.14 -9.40
CA GLY A 42 -7.94 -13.41 -9.76
C GLY A 42 -8.19 -13.58 -11.27
N GLY A 43 -7.13 -13.47 -12.10
CA GLY A 43 -7.23 -13.73 -13.53
C GLY A 43 -7.49 -12.50 -14.41
N LEU A 44 -7.42 -11.28 -13.86
CA LEU A 44 -7.53 -10.07 -14.66
C LEU A 44 -6.21 -9.80 -15.39
N THR A 45 -6.32 -9.35 -16.63
CA THR A 45 -5.15 -8.87 -17.40
C THR A 45 -5.02 -7.37 -17.21
N ILE A 46 -3.85 -6.92 -16.74
CA ILE A 46 -3.50 -5.51 -16.57
C ILE A 46 -2.32 -5.19 -17.48
N ILE A 47 -2.41 -4.08 -18.20
CA ILE A 47 -1.28 -3.51 -18.94
C ILE A 47 -0.75 -2.37 -18.09
N PRO A 48 0.50 -2.45 -17.57
CA PRO A 48 1.07 -1.36 -16.78
C PRO A 48 1.18 -0.06 -17.58
N ASP A 49 0.87 1.07 -16.96
CA ASP A 49 0.97 2.40 -17.59
C ASP A 49 2.43 2.74 -17.92
N CYS A 50 3.35 2.35 -17.03
CA CYS A 50 4.77 2.60 -17.23
C CYS A 50 5.65 1.48 -16.68
N ALA A 51 6.88 1.42 -17.18
CA ALA A 51 7.95 0.62 -16.58
C ALA A 51 8.56 1.39 -15.39
N ILE A 52 9.14 0.65 -14.43
CA ILE A 52 9.77 1.25 -13.25
C ILE A 52 10.89 2.24 -13.61
N SER A 53 11.60 2.00 -14.71
CA SER A 53 12.66 2.88 -15.23
C SER A 53 12.14 4.20 -15.81
N GLU A 54 10.84 4.29 -16.11
CA GLU A 54 10.19 5.49 -16.66
C GLU A 54 9.60 6.41 -15.58
N VAL A 55 9.59 5.95 -14.31
CA VAL A 55 8.97 6.68 -13.20
C VAL A 55 9.90 7.77 -12.68
N ASP A 56 9.41 9.01 -12.66
CA ASP A 56 10.06 10.11 -11.95
C ASP A 56 9.68 10.08 -10.47
N PHE A 57 10.54 9.47 -9.66
CA PHE A 57 10.33 9.31 -8.21
C PHE A 57 10.43 10.63 -7.43
N SER A 58 10.90 11.72 -8.02
CA SER A 58 10.87 13.04 -7.36
C SER A 58 9.48 13.66 -7.33
N ASN A 59 8.54 13.11 -8.10
CA ASN A 59 7.21 13.68 -8.31
C ASN A 59 6.05 12.76 -7.91
N ILE A 60 6.32 11.74 -7.10
CA ILE A 60 5.29 10.84 -6.59
C ILE A 60 4.92 11.17 -5.14
N ALA A 61 3.65 11.01 -4.79
CA ALA A 61 3.16 11.16 -3.42
C ALA A 61 3.33 9.87 -2.61
N ALA A 62 3.17 8.72 -3.25
CA ALA A 62 3.32 7.41 -2.63
C ALA A 62 3.70 6.32 -3.63
N LEU A 63 4.38 5.30 -3.14
CA LEU A 63 4.61 4.02 -3.82
C LEU A 63 3.82 2.93 -3.09
N LEU A 64 2.87 2.30 -3.77
CA LEU A 64 2.02 1.26 -3.18
C LEU A 64 2.39 -0.11 -3.75
N LEU A 65 2.67 -1.07 -2.87
CA LEU A 65 3.15 -2.40 -3.17
C LEU A 65 2.09 -3.44 -2.78
N PRO A 66 1.24 -3.91 -3.71
CA PRO A 66 0.25 -4.94 -3.45
C PRO A 66 0.90 -6.31 -3.28
N GLY A 67 0.20 -7.23 -2.62
CA GLY A 67 0.62 -8.61 -2.48
C GLY A 67 0.74 -9.32 -3.82
N SER A 68 1.77 -10.16 -3.90
CA SER A 68 2.03 -10.99 -5.07
C SER A 68 2.92 -12.18 -4.65
N SER A 69 2.77 -13.31 -5.33
CA SER A 69 3.71 -14.43 -5.25
C SER A 69 5.01 -14.19 -6.03
N ALA A 70 5.05 -13.16 -6.87
CA ALA A 70 6.19 -12.86 -7.74
C ALA A 70 7.26 -11.97 -7.09
N TRP A 71 7.08 -11.52 -5.84
CA TRP A 71 8.03 -10.61 -5.18
C TRP A 71 9.45 -11.17 -5.04
N GLY A 72 9.62 -12.50 -5.00
CA GLY A 72 10.94 -13.15 -4.98
C GLY A 72 11.69 -13.14 -6.32
N SER A 73 11.08 -12.65 -7.41
CA SER A 73 11.75 -12.56 -8.72
C SER A 73 12.84 -11.48 -8.72
N GLU A 74 13.93 -11.74 -9.45
CA GLU A 74 15.01 -10.77 -9.66
C GLU A 74 14.51 -9.48 -10.30
N ASP A 75 13.52 -9.57 -11.18
CA ASP A 75 12.90 -8.41 -11.84
C ASP A 75 12.31 -7.39 -10.85
N ASN A 76 11.90 -7.82 -9.65
CA ASN A 76 11.30 -6.94 -8.65
C ASN A 76 12.31 -6.27 -7.72
N GLN A 77 13.61 -6.59 -7.83
CA GLN A 77 14.65 -5.99 -6.98
C GLN A 77 14.77 -4.48 -7.20
N GLU A 78 14.57 -4.00 -8.42
CA GLU A 78 14.57 -2.57 -8.72
C GLU A 78 13.43 -1.84 -8.00
N ILE A 79 12.24 -2.44 -7.94
CA ILE A 79 11.09 -1.87 -7.22
C ILE A 79 11.39 -1.76 -5.72
N LEU A 80 12.01 -2.77 -5.12
CA LEU A 80 12.38 -2.75 -3.70
C LEU A 80 13.47 -1.70 -3.40
N LYS A 81 14.44 -1.54 -4.31
CA LYS A 81 15.42 -0.46 -4.24
C LYS A 81 14.74 0.91 -4.27
N LYS A 82 13.76 1.09 -5.17
CA LYS A 82 12.98 2.33 -5.26
C LYS A 82 12.12 2.56 -4.01
N ALA A 83 11.53 1.53 -3.43
CA ALA A 83 10.83 1.63 -2.14
C ALA A 83 11.75 2.15 -1.04
N GLN A 84 12.99 1.63 -0.96
CA GLN A 84 13.97 2.12 0.01
C GLN A 84 14.39 3.57 -0.25
N GLU A 85 14.55 3.97 -1.53
CA GLU A 85 14.83 5.35 -1.91
C GLU A 85 13.67 6.29 -1.54
N CYS A 86 12.41 5.88 -1.77
CA CYS A 86 11.22 6.62 -1.35
C CYS A 86 11.23 6.87 0.17
N LEU A 87 11.45 5.82 0.97
CA LEU A 87 11.48 5.94 2.42
C LEU A 87 12.58 6.89 2.92
N ARG A 88 13.73 6.94 2.26
CA ARG A 88 14.83 7.87 2.60
C ARG A 88 14.53 9.32 2.25
N ASN A 89 13.64 9.56 1.30
CA ASN A 89 13.24 10.88 0.82
C ASN A 89 11.85 11.30 1.35
N ASP A 90 11.40 10.72 2.46
CA ASP A 90 10.11 10.99 3.10
C ASP A 90 8.88 10.79 2.19
N ILE A 91 9.02 10.00 1.12
CA ILE A 91 7.91 9.58 0.26
C ILE A 91 7.24 8.37 0.90
N LEU A 92 5.91 8.39 0.94
CA LEU A 92 5.11 7.33 1.53
C LEU A 92 5.28 6.01 0.76
N VAL A 93 5.52 4.93 1.50
CA VAL A 93 5.49 3.56 0.97
C VAL A 93 4.40 2.78 1.68
N GLY A 94 3.48 2.21 0.92
CA GLY A 94 2.48 1.28 1.42
C GLY A 94 2.78 -0.14 0.94
N ALA A 95 2.83 -1.14 1.83
CA ALA A 95 3.03 -2.54 1.46
C ALA A 95 2.01 -3.44 2.16
N ILE A 96 1.43 -4.39 1.42
CA ILE A 96 0.41 -5.29 1.95
C ILE A 96 0.72 -6.75 1.59
N CYS A 97 0.41 -7.68 2.52
CA CYS A 97 0.51 -9.13 2.29
C CYS A 97 1.92 -9.56 1.84
N GLY A 98 2.05 -10.21 0.68
CA GLY A 98 3.34 -10.69 0.15
C GLY A 98 4.39 -9.60 -0.09
N ALA A 99 3.99 -8.35 -0.27
CA ALA A 99 4.93 -7.24 -0.39
C ALA A 99 5.67 -6.97 0.93
N THR A 100 5.04 -7.19 2.09
CA THR A 100 5.71 -7.04 3.38
C THR A 100 6.85 -8.06 3.56
N LEU A 101 6.68 -9.29 3.05
CA LEU A 101 7.75 -10.27 3.03
C LEU A 101 8.94 -9.80 2.17
N ALA A 102 8.64 -9.20 1.00
CA ALA A 102 9.69 -8.66 0.14
C ALA A 102 10.46 -7.51 0.82
N LEU A 103 9.76 -6.62 1.55
CA LEU A 103 10.41 -5.58 2.36
C LEU A 103 11.25 -6.17 3.50
N ALA A 104 10.81 -7.28 4.12
CA ALA A 104 11.57 -8.00 5.15
C ALA A 104 12.86 -8.58 4.57
N ASP A 105 12.78 -9.28 3.43
CA ASP A 105 13.95 -9.84 2.74
C ASP A 105 14.95 -8.77 2.28
N TYR A 106 14.47 -7.55 2.03
CA TYR A 106 15.30 -6.42 1.67
C TYR A 106 15.86 -5.66 2.88
N GLY A 107 15.50 -6.07 4.12
CA GLY A 107 15.97 -5.48 5.38
C GLY A 107 15.34 -4.10 5.70
N ILE A 108 14.24 -3.75 5.04
CA ILE A 108 13.53 -2.48 5.29
C ILE A 108 12.78 -2.55 6.61
N LEU A 109 12.10 -3.68 6.90
CA LEU A 109 11.27 -3.82 8.10
C LEU A 109 12.06 -3.86 9.41
N ASP A 110 13.36 -4.07 9.35
CA ASP A 110 14.24 -4.09 10.54
C ASP A 110 14.36 -2.72 11.24
N ARG A 111 13.80 -1.67 10.65
CA ARG A 111 13.91 -0.28 11.12
C ARG A 111 12.60 0.45 11.34
N PHE A 112 11.47 -0.24 11.11
CA PHE A 112 10.13 0.33 11.22
C PHE A 112 9.24 -0.58 12.04
N LYS A 113 8.34 0.01 12.85
CA LYS A 113 7.19 -0.76 13.34
C LYS A 113 6.38 -1.19 12.13
N HIS A 114 5.97 -2.46 12.10
CA HIS A 114 5.33 -3.05 10.94
C HIS A 114 4.42 -4.21 11.31
N THR A 115 3.59 -4.61 10.38
CA THR A 115 2.84 -5.86 10.41
C THR A 115 3.01 -6.63 9.10
N SER A 116 2.51 -7.83 9.07
CA SER A 116 2.47 -8.73 7.92
C SER A 116 1.33 -9.73 8.12
N ASN A 117 1.24 -10.76 7.29
CA ASN A 117 0.28 -11.86 7.47
C ASN A 117 0.40 -12.54 8.85
N SER A 118 1.61 -12.74 9.36
CA SER A 118 1.94 -13.03 10.76
C SER A 118 3.44 -12.89 10.98
N LEU A 119 3.88 -12.88 12.25
CA LEU A 119 5.31 -12.92 12.59
C LEU A 119 5.94 -14.24 12.15
N GLU A 120 5.22 -15.35 12.32
CA GLU A 120 5.66 -16.69 11.91
C GLU A 120 5.82 -16.76 10.38
N TYR A 121 4.94 -16.10 9.62
CA TYR A 121 5.06 -15.98 8.16
C TYR A 121 6.38 -15.32 7.77
N LEU A 122 6.72 -14.18 8.37
CA LEU A 122 7.99 -13.50 8.11
C LEU A 122 9.19 -14.36 8.50
N ASN A 123 9.19 -14.95 9.69
CA ASN A 123 10.29 -15.79 10.19
C ASN A 123 10.48 -17.07 9.36
N PHE A 124 9.39 -17.63 8.83
CA PHE A 124 9.47 -18.86 8.03
C PHE A 124 10.00 -18.61 6.62
N PHE A 125 9.48 -17.56 5.96
CA PHE A 125 9.78 -17.31 4.55
C PHE A 125 11.00 -16.38 4.34
N SER A 126 11.30 -15.47 5.27
CA SER A 126 12.48 -14.60 5.17
C SER A 126 13.60 -15.06 6.11
N LYS A 127 14.75 -15.40 5.52
CA LYS A 127 15.96 -15.74 6.28
C LYS A 127 16.80 -14.51 6.68
N LYS A 128 16.46 -13.34 6.13
CA LYS A 128 17.19 -12.08 6.37
C LYS A 128 16.47 -11.16 7.36
N TYR A 129 15.21 -11.43 7.64
CA TYR A 129 14.39 -10.59 8.52
C TYR A 129 14.94 -10.58 9.96
N ALA A 130 15.19 -9.39 10.47
CA ALA A 130 15.70 -9.15 11.82
C ALA A 130 14.85 -8.11 12.61
N GLY A 131 13.63 -7.83 12.16
CA GLY A 131 12.74 -6.81 12.72
C GLY A 131 11.71 -7.34 13.73
N GLN A 132 11.90 -8.52 14.34
CA GLN A 132 10.91 -9.18 15.22
C GLN A 132 10.42 -8.28 16.35
N ASP A 133 11.33 -7.50 16.97
CA ASP A 133 11.02 -6.61 18.10
C ASP A 133 10.16 -5.40 17.70
N LEU A 134 10.07 -5.12 16.40
CA LEU A 134 9.27 -4.04 15.84
C LEU A 134 7.94 -4.53 15.23
N TYR A 135 7.71 -5.85 15.24
CA TYR A 135 6.47 -6.42 14.75
C TYR A 135 5.29 -6.07 15.65
N VAL A 136 4.19 -5.66 15.05
CA VAL A 136 2.92 -5.37 15.73
C VAL A 136 1.83 -6.25 15.14
N CYS A 137 1.16 -7.04 15.98
CA CYS A 137 0.03 -7.88 15.56
C CYS A 137 -1.22 -6.99 15.36
N SER A 138 -1.42 -6.52 14.14
CA SER A 138 -2.54 -5.65 13.74
C SER A 138 -2.86 -5.85 12.26
N ASN A 139 -4.04 -5.42 11.81
CA ASN A 139 -4.40 -5.46 10.40
C ASN A 139 -3.55 -4.49 9.57
N SER A 140 -3.25 -3.31 10.12
CA SER A 140 -2.37 -2.32 9.50
C SER A 140 -1.52 -1.65 10.56
N VAL A 141 -0.32 -1.23 10.20
CA VAL A 141 0.63 -0.48 11.04
C VAL A 141 1.24 0.64 10.20
N SER A 142 1.17 1.84 10.73
CA SER A 142 1.83 3.03 10.18
C SER A 142 2.99 3.45 11.10
N ASP A 143 4.18 3.57 10.54
CA ASP A 143 5.36 4.13 11.22
C ASP A 143 6.08 5.07 10.28
N ARG A 144 6.11 6.35 10.63
CA ARG A 144 6.67 7.42 9.77
C ARG A 144 6.01 7.37 8.38
N ASN A 145 6.78 7.23 7.33
CA ASN A 145 6.33 7.14 5.94
C ASN A 145 6.25 5.70 5.40
N LEU A 146 6.12 4.70 6.28
CA LEU A 146 5.83 3.31 5.90
C LEU A 146 4.48 2.87 6.48
N VAL A 147 3.60 2.33 5.64
CA VAL A 147 2.36 1.67 6.04
C VAL A 147 2.38 0.22 5.58
N THR A 148 2.28 -0.70 6.52
CA THR A 148 2.24 -2.14 6.23
C THR A 148 0.91 -2.75 6.67
N ALA A 149 0.44 -3.80 5.97
CA ALA A 149 -0.77 -4.52 6.34
C ALA A 149 -0.68 -6.03 6.07
N ASN A 150 -1.50 -6.80 6.78
CA ASN A 150 -1.76 -8.19 6.44
C ASN A 150 -2.77 -8.29 5.27
N SER A 151 -2.95 -9.47 4.70
CA SER A 151 -3.84 -9.70 3.54
C SER A 151 -5.32 -9.35 3.79
N ALA A 152 -5.78 -9.37 5.03
CA ALA A 152 -7.14 -9.01 5.41
C ALA A 152 -7.31 -7.52 5.73
N GLY A 153 -6.22 -6.77 5.88
CA GLY A 153 -6.18 -5.39 6.36
C GLY A 153 -6.28 -4.33 5.27
N SER A 154 -6.81 -4.62 4.09
CA SER A 154 -6.82 -3.66 2.97
C SER A 154 -7.61 -2.38 3.27
N LEU A 155 -8.66 -2.46 4.09
CA LEU A 155 -9.45 -1.29 4.48
C LEU A 155 -8.69 -0.42 5.50
N GLU A 156 -8.08 -1.02 6.52
CA GLU A 156 -7.22 -0.33 7.50
C GLU A 156 -5.98 0.27 6.83
N TRP A 157 -5.37 -0.48 5.92
CA TRP A 157 -4.23 -0.01 5.11
C TRP A 157 -4.59 1.22 4.28
N THR A 158 -5.77 1.21 3.65
CA THR A 158 -6.31 2.37 2.94
C THR A 158 -6.46 3.57 3.88
N LYS A 159 -7.10 3.38 5.04
CA LYS A 159 -7.27 4.43 6.05
C LYS A 159 -5.93 5.06 6.45
N ASP A 160 -4.94 4.24 6.76
CA ASP A 160 -3.63 4.70 7.20
C ASP A 160 -2.86 5.42 6.09
N ILE A 161 -2.94 4.96 4.84
CA ILE A 161 -2.36 5.66 3.69
C ILE A 161 -2.99 7.03 3.48
N LEU A 162 -4.34 7.11 3.48
CA LEU A 162 -5.05 8.39 3.30
C LEU A 162 -4.68 9.40 4.39
N LYS A 163 -4.52 8.95 5.65
CA LYS A 163 -4.07 9.79 6.76
C LYS A 163 -2.63 10.27 6.56
N ASN A 164 -1.73 9.40 6.13
CA ASN A 164 -0.33 9.77 5.88
C ASN A 164 -0.17 10.75 4.72
N LEU A 165 -0.98 10.64 3.67
CA LEU A 165 -0.98 11.58 2.55
C LEU A 165 -1.41 12.99 2.97
N ASN A 166 -2.16 13.11 4.07
CA ASN A 166 -2.57 14.37 4.71
C ASN A 166 -3.31 15.38 3.80
N VAL A 167 -3.86 14.89 2.69
CA VAL A 167 -4.65 15.70 1.73
C VAL A 167 -6.14 15.40 1.80
N TYR A 168 -6.52 14.37 2.55
CA TYR A 168 -7.90 13.96 2.76
C TYR A 168 -8.44 14.47 4.09
N SER A 169 -9.74 14.73 4.16
CA SER A 169 -10.41 15.11 5.39
C SER A 169 -10.50 13.92 6.36
N ASP A 170 -10.02 14.06 7.60
CA ASP A 170 -10.09 13.00 8.61
C ASP A 170 -11.53 12.51 8.83
N LYS A 171 -12.50 13.44 8.86
CA LYS A 171 -13.92 13.12 8.98
C LYS A 171 -14.38 12.22 7.83
N LYS A 172 -13.96 12.52 6.60
CA LYS A 172 -14.31 11.73 5.41
C LYS A 172 -13.60 10.37 5.37
N ILE A 173 -12.34 10.33 5.80
CA ILE A 173 -11.60 9.06 5.94
C ILE A 173 -12.33 8.15 6.95
N ASP A 174 -12.74 8.68 8.09
CA ASP A 174 -13.46 7.89 9.10
C ASP A 174 -14.85 7.46 8.62
N ALA A 175 -15.57 8.30 7.87
CA ALA A 175 -16.85 7.93 7.25
C ALA A 175 -16.66 6.82 6.20
N PHE A 176 -15.64 6.92 5.35
CA PHE A 176 -15.26 5.89 4.38
C PHE A 176 -15.00 4.55 5.09
N TYR A 177 -14.10 4.56 6.07
CA TYR A 177 -13.76 3.37 6.84
C TYR A 177 -14.99 2.75 7.51
N ASN A 178 -15.80 3.55 8.20
CA ASN A 178 -16.98 3.06 8.91
C ASN A 178 -18.05 2.53 7.95
N TYR A 179 -18.23 3.14 6.78
CA TYR A 179 -19.15 2.63 5.78
C TYR A 179 -18.74 1.24 5.29
N TYR A 180 -17.50 1.08 4.84
CA TYR A 180 -17.03 -0.18 4.29
C TYR A 180 -16.86 -1.28 5.35
N SER A 181 -16.59 -0.94 6.60
CA SER A 181 -16.48 -1.91 7.68
C SER A 181 -17.82 -2.38 8.25
N THR A 182 -18.88 -1.54 8.18
CA THR A 182 -20.17 -1.83 8.82
C THR A 182 -21.36 -1.96 7.88
N GLY A 183 -21.26 -1.41 6.64
CA GLY A 183 -22.37 -1.32 5.71
C GLY A 183 -23.48 -0.33 6.14
N ASN A 184 -23.26 0.47 7.18
CA ASN A 184 -24.29 1.39 7.71
C ASN A 184 -24.44 2.62 6.81
N ALA A 185 -25.64 2.82 6.25
CA ALA A 185 -25.97 3.90 5.34
C ALA A 185 -25.71 5.31 5.91
N LYS A 186 -25.76 5.49 7.23
CA LYS A 186 -25.41 6.76 7.89
C LYS A 186 -24.02 7.26 7.44
N TYR A 187 -23.05 6.38 7.37
CA TYR A 187 -21.69 6.76 6.97
C TYR A 187 -21.56 7.05 5.49
N TYR A 188 -22.41 6.41 4.65
CA TYR A 188 -22.51 6.79 3.24
C TYR A 188 -23.03 8.23 3.06
N ASP A 189 -24.05 8.61 3.82
CA ASP A 189 -24.57 9.99 3.79
C ASP A 189 -23.49 11.01 4.25
N GLU A 190 -22.67 10.65 5.24
CA GLU A 190 -21.55 11.48 5.69
C GLU A 190 -20.44 11.63 4.62
N LEU A 191 -20.28 10.64 3.73
CA LEU A 191 -19.36 10.74 2.60
C LEU A 191 -19.84 11.71 1.53
N LEU A 192 -21.15 11.80 1.33
CA LEU A 192 -21.75 12.61 0.24
C LEU A 192 -21.89 14.10 0.61
N GLN A 193 -21.92 14.44 1.90
CA GLN A 193 -22.01 15.81 2.40
C GLN A 193 -20.67 16.55 2.24
#